data_dd80388046261f74cf2ceccfa03f44a9
#
_entry.id   dd80388046261f74cf2ceccfa03f44a9
#
_cell.length_a   1.000
_cell.length_b   1.000
_cell.length_c   1.000
_cell.angle_alpha   90.00
_cell.angle_beta   90.00
_cell.angle_gamma   90.00
#
_symmetry.space_group_name_H-M   'P 1'
#
loop_
_entity.id
_entity.type
_entity.pdbx_description
1 polymer ?
#
loop_
_entity_poly.entity_id
_entity_poly.type
_entity_poly.pdbx_seq_one_letter_code
_entity_poly.pdbx_strand_id
1 'polypeptide(L)'
;SMKEPGLSDDKYIPGLKALADAVHAAGSKLCVQSTHHGKVARVDVANDRPVIAPNEPDYTYDYSALADSTPEELARMGAATGGKQMVYKEMDSADIAWLIDTWAEAAERIAKAGADAIEIHVAHGYILGVFLNRRDNLRTDEYGGALVNRARLACEVIAAVKERVGEKLAVIVRVAGEEYGQEGGLELDEAILASQLFEQAGADAIHVTGWGRNPFDNFTDGPLPDTIGAYVDNAAAIKKAVSVPVIAVGRMLPEVAEKAIDDDDIDFAAMGRQLLADPELPAKLAAGTPELVRPCINCYLCVAENFFDDTPFCAVNPALGNETLLPLTPAPRREHVVVVGAGPAGLEAALVLTERGHRVTVLDKADRLGGTMWFSTLTTPDNEPLIRYFQAEIDRRGIDVRLNTEATVESIRALGADRVIVATGAKRPAPTIPGGDLPHVHTGDSLRATMLGTATVEEAGLFLRTVGKLGRLSGITKRPAWIRRLTTIALPMGKNVVVIGGSLVGLELAEFLAERGRRVTLLHESQQLGLPLAMPRRWTAVRHAKEHGVDIHRNVTVTRITESGVEWADAKGDTASATADMVIYADGTTAAAPLADELRAAGIDCEVIGDAGEVGYIHGAIHSAWRVASKG
;
A
#
# COMPACT_ATOMS: atom_id res chain seq x y z
N SER A 1 19.63 -6.65 5.39
CA SER A 1 19.69 -5.20 5.15
C SER A 1 20.74 -4.57 6.06
N MET A 2 21.40 -3.51 5.58
CA MET A 2 22.35 -2.73 6.41
C MET A 2 21.64 -1.79 7.40
N LYS A 3 20.34 -1.61 7.25
CA LYS A 3 19.50 -0.74 8.09
C LYS A 3 18.67 -1.50 9.14
N GLU A 4 18.73 -2.82 9.14
CA GLU A 4 18.08 -3.64 10.17
C GLU A 4 18.89 -3.63 11.48
N PRO A 5 18.23 -3.72 12.65
CA PRO A 5 18.92 -3.88 13.92
C PRO A 5 19.78 -5.15 13.92
N GLY A 6 21.04 -5.00 14.29
CA GLY A 6 21.97 -6.14 14.31
C GLY A 6 21.76 -7.05 15.52
N LEU A 7 21.92 -8.36 15.30
CA LEU A 7 21.89 -9.40 16.34
C LEU A 7 23.18 -10.22 16.43
N SER A 8 24.12 -9.97 15.51
CA SER A 8 25.31 -10.81 15.31
C SER A 8 26.48 -10.54 16.26
N ASP A 9 26.41 -9.50 17.11
CA ASP A 9 27.52 -9.06 17.94
C ASP A 9 26.99 -8.41 19.23
N ASP A 10 27.69 -8.59 20.34
CA ASP A 10 27.30 -8.03 21.65
C ASP A 10 27.26 -6.50 21.69
N LYS A 11 27.94 -5.82 20.74
CA LYS A 11 27.88 -4.35 20.59
C LYS A 11 26.47 -3.82 20.30
N TYR A 12 25.55 -4.66 19.83
CA TYR A 12 24.15 -4.28 19.55
C TYR A 12 23.26 -4.34 20.79
N ILE A 13 23.68 -5.05 21.86
CA ILE A 13 22.88 -5.21 23.10
C ILE A 13 22.47 -3.85 23.70
N PRO A 14 23.35 -2.83 23.82
CA PRO A 14 22.94 -1.57 24.41
C PRO A 14 21.80 -0.85 23.66
N GLY A 15 21.82 -0.91 22.31
CA GLY A 15 20.74 -0.31 21.49
C GLY A 15 19.43 -1.07 21.63
N LEU A 16 19.46 -2.40 21.61
CA LEU A 16 18.29 -3.24 21.84
C LEU A 16 17.73 -3.05 23.24
N LYS A 17 18.60 -2.90 24.26
CA LYS A 17 18.18 -2.61 25.63
C LYS A 17 17.46 -1.28 25.73
N ALA A 18 18.00 -0.24 25.12
CA ALA A 18 17.34 1.09 25.11
C ALA A 18 15.93 1.02 24.47
N LEU A 19 15.78 0.21 23.42
CA LEU A 19 14.48 -0.03 22.79
C LEU A 19 13.54 -0.80 23.73
N ALA A 20 14.01 -1.88 24.38
CA ALA A 20 13.22 -2.65 25.33
C ALA A 20 12.77 -1.78 26.52
N ASP A 21 13.68 -1.00 27.10
CA ASP A 21 13.37 -0.10 28.20
C ASP A 21 12.32 0.94 27.81
N ALA A 22 12.38 1.50 26.60
CA ALA A 22 11.40 2.47 26.09
C ALA A 22 10.01 1.85 25.88
N VAL A 23 9.95 0.64 25.30
CA VAL A 23 8.71 -0.11 25.09
C VAL A 23 8.07 -0.47 26.42
N HIS A 24 8.87 -0.95 27.40
CA HIS A 24 8.38 -1.27 28.75
C HIS A 24 7.90 -0.04 29.51
N ALA A 25 8.60 1.09 29.37
CA ALA A 25 8.16 2.36 29.98
C ALA A 25 6.80 2.84 29.44
N ALA A 26 6.47 2.47 28.21
CA ALA A 26 5.15 2.70 27.60
C ALA A 26 4.10 1.63 27.98
N GLY A 27 4.45 0.65 28.81
CA GLY A 27 3.54 -0.41 29.28
C GLY A 27 3.32 -1.56 28.30
N SER A 28 4.16 -1.69 27.27
CA SER A 28 4.06 -2.75 26.27
C SER A 28 5.21 -3.77 26.40
N LYS A 29 5.19 -4.82 25.57
CA LYS A 29 6.16 -5.90 25.50
C LYS A 29 6.91 -5.85 24.17
N LEU A 30 8.19 -6.26 24.16
CA LEU A 30 9.02 -6.28 22.97
C LEU A 30 9.28 -7.71 22.52
N CYS A 31 8.85 -8.04 21.30
CA CYS A 31 9.26 -9.22 20.56
C CYS A 31 10.27 -8.82 19.48
N VAL A 32 11.40 -9.49 19.42
CA VAL A 32 12.43 -9.26 18.39
C VAL A 32 12.37 -10.38 17.36
N GLN A 33 12.04 -10.05 16.11
CA GLN A 33 12.08 -11.03 15.02
C GLN A 33 13.52 -11.25 14.56
N SER A 34 13.95 -12.52 14.50
CA SER A 34 15.24 -12.95 14.00
C SER A 34 15.10 -13.65 12.65
N THR A 35 15.96 -13.30 11.70
CA THR A 35 15.98 -13.90 10.38
C THR A 35 17.38 -13.97 9.80
N HIS A 36 17.60 -14.92 8.89
CA HIS A 36 18.74 -14.94 7.97
C HIS A 36 18.20 -15.00 6.55
N HIS A 37 18.63 -14.06 5.71
CA HIS A 37 18.02 -13.84 4.39
C HIS A 37 18.25 -14.99 3.38
N GLY A 38 19.23 -15.91 3.64
CA GLY A 38 19.48 -17.06 2.77
C GLY A 38 19.68 -16.65 1.31
N LYS A 39 18.94 -17.26 0.41
CA LYS A 39 19.05 -17.04 -1.05
C LYS A 39 18.82 -15.57 -1.49
N VAL A 40 18.31 -14.70 -0.64
CA VAL A 40 18.06 -13.27 -0.94
C VAL A 40 18.95 -12.33 -0.11
N ALA A 41 20.06 -12.82 0.43
CA ALA A 41 21.00 -12.07 1.28
C ALA A 41 21.82 -11.05 0.48
N ARG A 42 21.19 -9.95 0.05
CA ARG A 42 21.80 -8.89 -0.79
C ARG A 42 23.08 -8.28 -0.18
N VAL A 43 23.14 -8.18 1.13
CA VAL A 43 24.35 -7.69 1.83
C VAL A 43 25.53 -8.63 1.64
N ASP A 44 25.31 -9.94 1.60
CA ASP A 44 26.35 -10.91 1.32
C ASP A 44 26.86 -10.77 -0.12
N VAL A 45 25.95 -10.62 -1.08
CA VAL A 45 26.30 -10.35 -2.48
C VAL A 45 27.14 -9.08 -2.60
N ALA A 46 26.73 -7.98 -1.97
CA ALA A 46 27.46 -6.71 -1.99
C ALA A 46 28.89 -6.82 -1.43
N ASN A 47 29.13 -7.76 -0.50
CA ASN A 47 30.42 -8.01 0.15
C ASN A 47 31.18 -9.21 -0.42
N ASP A 48 30.85 -9.67 -1.64
CA ASP A 48 31.48 -10.81 -2.32
C ASP A 48 31.40 -12.12 -1.51
N ARG A 49 30.37 -12.29 -0.70
CA ARG A 49 30.10 -13.54 0.01
C ARG A 49 29.03 -14.33 -0.74
N PRO A 50 29.16 -15.65 -0.84
CA PRO A 50 28.12 -16.47 -1.42
C PRO A 50 26.86 -16.42 -0.55
N VAL A 51 25.70 -16.50 -1.20
CA VAL A 51 24.42 -16.68 -0.51
C VAL A 51 24.19 -18.14 -0.21
N ILE A 52 23.90 -18.47 1.04
CA ILE A 52 23.67 -19.85 1.47
C ILE A 52 22.22 -20.26 1.22
N ALA A 53 22.03 -21.50 0.76
CA ALA A 53 20.73 -22.08 0.46
C ALA A 53 20.78 -23.61 0.67
N PRO A 54 19.63 -24.31 0.74
CA PRO A 54 19.63 -25.79 0.78
C PRO A 54 20.32 -26.39 -0.44
N ASN A 55 20.17 -25.79 -1.60
CA ASN A 55 20.83 -26.10 -2.87
C ASN A 55 20.82 -24.88 -3.78
N GLU A 56 21.56 -24.90 -4.88
CA GLU A 56 21.43 -23.89 -5.92
C GLU A 56 20.03 -24.02 -6.56
N PRO A 57 19.28 -22.88 -6.74
CA PRO A 57 17.98 -22.92 -7.40
C PRO A 57 18.08 -23.46 -8.83
N ASP A 58 17.18 -24.37 -9.22
CA ASP A 58 17.10 -24.95 -10.55
C ASP A 58 16.05 -24.32 -11.47
N TYR A 59 15.48 -23.18 -11.04
CA TYR A 59 14.50 -22.41 -11.78
C TYR A 59 15.02 -21.03 -12.16
N THR A 60 14.47 -20.50 -13.25
CA THR A 60 14.76 -19.13 -13.70
C THR A 60 13.73 -18.16 -13.15
N TYR A 61 14.22 -16.99 -12.71
CA TYR A 61 13.37 -15.91 -12.25
C TYR A 61 12.68 -15.21 -13.43
N ASP A 62 11.38 -14.92 -13.27
CA ASP A 62 10.66 -14.09 -14.22
C ASP A 62 10.85 -12.60 -13.88
N TYR A 63 11.70 -11.93 -14.65
CA TYR A 63 11.96 -10.50 -14.50
C TYR A 63 11.05 -9.61 -15.37
N SER A 64 10.00 -10.17 -15.99
CA SER A 64 9.13 -9.42 -16.91
C SER A 64 8.46 -8.20 -16.26
N ALA A 65 8.16 -8.26 -14.98
CA ALA A 65 7.59 -7.14 -14.24
C ALA A 65 8.56 -5.95 -14.07
N LEU A 66 9.88 -6.17 -14.18
CA LEU A 66 10.86 -5.06 -14.18
C LEU A 66 10.68 -4.12 -15.36
N ALA A 67 10.03 -4.56 -16.44
CA ALA A 67 9.71 -3.70 -17.58
C ALA A 67 8.84 -2.49 -17.19
N ASP A 68 8.12 -2.57 -16.08
CA ASP A 68 7.31 -1.47 -15.51
C ASP A 68 8.07 -0.63 -14.47
N SER A 69 9.32 -0.98 -14.14
CA SER A 69 10.17 -0.22 -13.23
C SER A 69 10.85 0.94 -13.94
N THR A 70 11.03 2.04 -13.22
CA THR A 70 11.77 3.19 -13.74
C THR A 70 13.28 2.91 -13.73
N PRO A 71 14.09 3.61 -14.56
CA PRO A 71 15.55 3.51 -14.48
C PRO A 71 16.12 3.82 -13.09
N GLU A 72 15.50 4.75 -12.36
CA GLU A 72 15.88 5.10 -10.98
C GLU A 72 15.59 3.95 -10.01
N GLU A 73 14.40 3.33 -10.07
CA GLU A 73 14.04 2.16 -9.26
C GLU A 73 15.02 1.01 -9.52
N LEU A 74 15.33 0.72 -10.79
CA LEU A 74 16.29 -0.33 -11.16
C LEU A 74 17.69 -0.02 -10.61
N ALA A 75 18.14 1.23 -10.68
CA ALA A 75 19.41 1.65 -10.13
C ALA A 75 19.46 1.49 -8.60
N ARG A 76 18.39 1.88 -7.89
CA ARG A 76 18.27 1.70 -6.44
C ARG A 76 18.28 0.22 -6.05
N MET A 77 17.56 -0.63 -6.77
CA MET A 77 17.57 -2.09 -6.56
C MET A 77 18.98 -2.68 -6.79
N GLY A 78 19.65 -2.29 -7.86
CA GLY A 78 21.01 -2.74 -8.17
C GLY A 78 22.03 -2.28 -7.13
N ALA A 79 21.85 -1.10 -6.55
CA ALA A 79 22.73 -0.59 -5.48
C ALA A 79 22.74 -1.49 -4.25
N ALA A 80 21.61 -2.14 -3.92
CA ALA A 80 21.50 -3.04 -2.77
C ALA A 80 22.40 -4.29 -2.87
N THR A 81 22.80 -4.69 -4.10
CA THR A 81 23.77 -5.79 -4.34
C THR A 81 25.14 -5.27 -4.77
N GLY A 82 25.35 -3.94 -4.81
CA GLY A 82 26.56 -3.35 -5.37
C GLY A 82 26.72 -3.62 -6.89
N GLY A 83 25.62 -3.96 -7.58
CA GLY A 83 25.65 -4.34 -9.00
C GLY A 83 26.25 -5.73 -9.27
N LYS A 84 26.47 -6.54 -8.23
CA LYS A 84 27.07 -7.85 -8.32
C LYS A 84 26.03 -8.94 -8.54
N GLN A 85 26.46 -10.07 -9.12
CA GLN A 85 25.64 -11.25 -9.29
C GLN A 85 25.68 -12.13 -8.05
N MET A 86 24.58 -12.81 -7.76
CA MET A 86 24.51 -13.80 -6.68
C MET A 86 25.33 -15.04 -7.05
N VAL A 87 26.12 -15.50 -6.10
CA VAL A 87 26.82 -16.81 -6.15
C VAL A 87 26.24 -17.65 -5.04
N TYR A 88 25.67 -18.80 -5.37
CA TYR A 88 25.07 -19.71 -4.40
C TYR A 88 26.10 -20.66 -3.80
N LYS A 89 25.91 -20.96 -2.52
CA LYS A 89 26.61 -22.04 -1.81
C LYS A 89 25.56 -22.97 -1.22
N GLU A 90 25.57 -24.24 -1.62
CA GLU A 90 24.81 -25.28 -0.93
C GLU A 90 25.36 -25.46 0.47
N MET A 91 24.48 -25.45 1.48
CA MET A 91 24.87 -25.58 2.88
C MET A 91 25.36 -27.01 3.18
N ASP A 92 26.56 -27.12 3.72
CA ASP A 92 27.07 -28.34 4.29
C ASP A 92 26.71 -28.47 5.80
N SER A 93 27.12 -29.57 6.43
CA SER A 93 26.86 -29.82 7.87
C SER A 93 27.50 -28.76 8.78
N ALA A 94 28.62 -28.17 8.37
CA ALA A 94 29.27 -27.12 9.15
C ALA A 94 28.51 -25.80 9.07
N ASP A 95 27.97 -25.44 7.88
CA ASP A 95 27.10 -24.27 7.72
C ASP A 95 25.80 -24.42 8.53
N ILE A 96 25.22 -25.62 8.55
CA ILE A 96 24.01 -25.92 9.34
C ILE A 96 24.28 -25.74 10.83
N ALA A 97 25.37 -26.36 11.35
CA ALA A 97 25.74 -26.22 12.75
C ALA A 97 26.02 -24.76 13.12
N TRP A 98 26.78 -24.04 12.28
CA TRP A 98 27.04 -22.61 12.46
C TRP A 98 25.73 -21.78 12.50
N LEU A 99 24.77 -22.07 11.63
CA LEU A 99 23.51 -21.37 11.60
C LEU A 99 22.71 -21.56 12.90
N ILE A 100 22.63 -22.80 13.41
CA ILE A 100 21.95 -23.14 14.66
C ILE A 100 22.60 -22.40 15.84
N ASP A 101 23.92 -22.47 15.96
CA ASP A 101 24.66 -21.80 17.03
C ASP A 101 24.47 -20.27 16.98
N THR A 102 24.55 -19.67 15.78
CA THR A 102 24.39 -18.24 15.60
C THR A 102 22.99 -17.76 16.01
N TRP A 103 21.95 -18.58 15.77
CA TRP A 103 20.58 -18.25 16.20
C TRP A 103 20.43 -18.31 17.72
N ALA A 104 21.00 -19.34 18.36
CA ALA A 104 21.01 -19.47 19.82
C ALA A 104 21.77 -18.30 20.49
N GLU A 105 22.93 -17.90 19.92
CA GLU A 105 23.67 -16.72 20.39
C GLU A 105 22.87 -15.40 20.21
N ALA A 106 22.19 -15.23 19.08
CA ALA A 106 21.34 -14.06 18.86
C ALA A 106 20.20 -13.98 19.89
N ALA A 107 19.56 -15.13 20.19
CA ALA A 107 18.54 -15.22 21.22
C ALA A 107 19.07 -14.86 22.62
N GLU A 108 20.29 -15.27 22.96
CA GLU A 108 20.94 -14.88 24.22
C GLU A 108 21.18 -13.36 24.30
N ARG A 109 21.58 -12.72 23.18
CA ARG A 109 21.73 -11.26 23.12
C ARG A 109 20.40 -10.52 23.29
N ILE A 110 19.31 -11.04 22.69
CA ILE A 110 17.95 -10.53 22.85
C ILE A 110 17.52 -10.63 24.32
N ALA A 111 17.76 -11.77 24.98
CA ALA A 111 17.47 -11.95 26.40
C ALA A 111 18.28 -10.99 27.29
N LYS A 112 19.58 -10.81 27.01
CA LYS A 112 20.46 -9.84 27.71
C LYS A 112 20.00 -8.39 27.53
N ALA A 113 19.40 -8.07 26.38
CA ALA A 113 18.81 -6.76 26.12
C ALA A 113 17.49 -6.52 26.87
N GLY A 114 16.89 -7.55 27.45
CA GLY A 114 15.65 -7.45 28.23
C GLY A 114 14.38 -7.48 27.39
N ALA A 115 14.43 -7.97 26.15
CA ALA A 115 13.19 -8.23 25.38
C ALA A 115 12.37 -9.37 26.02
N ASP A 116 11.07 -9.46 25.68
CA ASP A 116 10.14 -10.45 26.24
C ASP A 116 9.99 -11.70 25.37
N ALA A 117 10.22 -11.57 24.05
CA ALA A 117 10.09 -12.66 23.11
C ALA A 117 11.10 -12.56 21.95
N ILE A 118 11.39 -13.73 21.36
CA ILE A 118 12.04 -13.84 20.06
C ILE A 118 11.06 -14.47 19.07
N GLU A 119 10.97 -13.92 17.86
CA GLU A 119 10.25 -14.54 16.76
C GLU A 119 11.24 -15.11 15.75
N ILE A 120 11.21 -16.43 15.55
CA ILE A 120 12.03 -17.15 14.56
C ILE A 120 11.28 -17.14 13.23
N HIS A 121 11.90 -16.59 12.19
CA HIS A 121 11.26 -16.42 10.88
C HIS A 121 11.44 -17.64 9.97
N VAL A 122 10.37 -18.43 9.79
CA VAL A 122 10.32 -19.66 8.98
C VAL A 122 9.38 -19.48 7.77
N ALA A 123 9.45 -18.31 7.10
CA ALA A 123 8.57 -18.00 5.97
C ALA A 123 9.27 -17.09 4.94
N HIS A 124 8.53 -16.65 3.93
CA HIS A 124 8.85 -15.56 2.99
C HIS A 124 10.16 -15.74 2.20
N GLY A 125 10.54 -16.99 1.87
CA GLY A 125 11.74 -17.27 1.09
C GLY A 125 13.06 -17.02 1.83
N TYR A 126 13.03 -16.81 3.17
CA TYR A 126 14.21 -16.75 4.01
C TYR A 126 14.72 -18.15 4.36
N ILE A 127 15.94 -18.25 4.91
CA ILE A 127 16.67 -19.52 4.99
C ILE A 127 15.85 -20.69 5.57
N LEU A 128 15.17 -20.51 6.71
CA LEU A 128 14.39 -21.58 7.32
C LEU A 128 13.13 -21.93 6.50
N GLY A 129 12.51 -20.92 5.86
CA GLY A 129 11.35 -21.12 4.98
C GLY A 129 11.72 -21.87 3.69
N VAL A 130 12.87 -21.56 3.08
CA VAL A 130 13.31 -22.27 1.86
C VAL A 130 13.73 -23.72 2.13
N PHE A 131 14.19 -24.04 3.36
CA PHE A 131 14.38 -25.45 3.75
C PHE A 131 13.05 -26.18 3.87
N LEU A 132 11.99 -25.50 4.26
CA LEU A 132 10.68 -26.11 4.52
C LEU A 132 9.92 -26.46 3.22
N ASN A 133 10.02 -25.65 2.16
CA ASN A 133 9.27 -25.87 0.93
C ASN A 133 9.98 -26.85 -0.04
N ARG A 134 9.21 -27.54 -0.89
CA ARG A 134 9.70 -28.54 -1.84
C ARG A 134 10.33 -27.95 -3.08
N ARG A 135 10.00 -26.72 -3.42
CA ARG A 135 10.50 -26.03 -4.60
C ARG A 135 11.97 -25.65 -4.45
N ASP A 136 12.32 -25.12 -3.29
CA ASP A 136 13.66 -24.61 -3.01
C ASP A 136 14.58 -25.70 -2.40
N ASN A 137 14.00 -26.67 -1.67
CA ASN A 137 14.75 -27.73 -1.01
C ASN A 137 14.70 -29.04 -1.79
N LEU A 138 15.70 -29.26 -2.62
CA LEU A 138 15.89 -30.48 -3.44
C LEU A 138 16.86 -31.48 -2.80
N ARG A 139 17.26 -31.28 -1.52
CA ARG A 139 18.19 -32.15 -0.80
C ARG A 139 17.64 -33.57 -0.67
N THR A 140 18.58 -34.55 -0.64
CA THR A 140 18.26 -35.97 -0.49
C THR A 140 18.80 -36.56 0.82
N ASP A 141 19.40 -35.71 1.66
CA ASP A 141 19.87 -36.06 3.00
C ASP A 141 18.79 -35.90 4.08
N GLU A 142 19.18 -35.90 5.35
CA GLU A 142 18.29 -35.75 6.51
C GLU A 142 17.59 -34.37 6.61
N TYR A 143 17.95 -33.41 5.78
CA TYR A 143 17.33 -32.07 5.70
C TYR A 143 16.43 -31.91 4.48
N GLY A 144 16.18 -32.95 3.67
CA GLY A 144 15.39 -32.87 2.45
C GLY A 144 14.37 -34.01 2.29
N GLY A 145 13.58 -33.95 1.22
CA GLY A 145 12.56 -34.95 0.91
C GLY A 145 11.29 -34.84 1.76
N ALA A 146 11.07 -35.75 2.71
CA ALA A 146 9.87 -35.76 3.56
C ALA A 146 9.78 -34.49 4.43
N LEU A 147 8.54 -34.05 4.74
CA LEU A 147 8.30 -32.82 5.51
C LEU A 147 9.07 -32.79 6.84
N VAL A 148 9.12 -33.92 7.56
CA VAL A 148 9.86 -34.02 8.84
C VAL A 148 11.36 -33.70 8.67
N ASN A 149 11.94 -34.05 7.54
CA ASN A 149 13.34 -33.74 7.22
C ASN A 149 13.49 -32.26 6.81
N ARG A 150 12.57 -31.75 5.98
CA ARG A 150 12.59 -30.34 5.56
C ARG A 150 12.37 -29.38 6.73
N ALA A 151 11.57 -29.77 7.74
CA ALA A 151 11.34 -29.01 8.96
C ALA A 151 12.49 -29.14 9.98
N ARG A 152 13.40 -30.12 9.84
CA ARG A 152 14.44 -30.44 10.79
C ARG A 152 15.29 -29.25 11.19
N LEU A 153 15.80 -28.49 10.23
CA LEU A 153 16.64 -27.32 10.50
C LEU A 153 15.91 -26.29 11.37
N ALA A 154 14.65 -26.00 11.06
CA ALA A 154 13.84 -25.07 11.87
C ALA A 154 13.61 -25.62 13.28
N CYS A 155 13.30 -26.92 13.43
CA CYS A 155 13.15 -27.57 14.74
C CYS A 155 14.45 -27.53 15.56
N GLU A 156 15.61 -27.78 14.96
CA GLU A 156 16.91 -27.73 15.63
C GLU A 156 17.25 -26.31 16.09
N VAL A 157 16.94 -25.29 15.27
CA VAL A 157 17.08 -23.87 15.66
C VAL A 157 16.15 -23.53 16.83
N ILE A 158 14.88 -23.93 16.78
CA ILE A 158 13.91 -23.69 17.86
C ILE A 158 14.39 -24.34 19.17
N ALA A 159 14.80 -25.59 19.11
CA ALA A 159 15.30 -26.34 20.28
C ALA A 159 16.57 -25.71 20.88
N ALA A 160 17.54 -25.32 20.05
CA ALA A 160 18.77 -24.67 20.49
C ALA A 160 18.50 -23.27 21.11
N VAL A 161 17.57 -22.51 20.54
CA VAL A 161 17.13 -21.23 21.11
C VAL A 161 16.45 -21.47 22.46
N LYS A 162 15.48 -22.40 22.55
CA LYS A 162 14.75 -22.69 23.80
C LYS A 162 15.68 -23.20 24.89
N GLU A 163 16.64 -24.05 24.56
CA GLU A 163 17.67 -24.53 25.49
C GLU A 163 18.54 -23.38 26.03
N ARG A 164 18.93 -22.43 25.15
CA ARG A 164 19.79 -21.29 25.52
C ARG A 164 19.10 -20.27 26.39
N VAL A 165 17.84 -19.95 26.10
CA VAL A 165 17.12 -18.85 26.77
C VAL A 165 16.19 -19.33 27.87
N GLY A 166 15.73 -20.58 27.84
CA GLY A 166 14.77 -21.15 28.81
C GLY A 166 13.48 -20.32 28.89
N GLU A 167 13.08 -19.98 30.10
CA GLU A 167 11.87 -19.17 30.37
C GLU A 167 12.10 -17.65 30.28
N LYS A 168 13.29 -17.19 29.87
CA LYS A 168 13.61 -15.76 29.78
C LYS A 168 12.95 -15.07 28.59
N LEU A 169 12.69 -15.82 27.52
CA LEU A 169 12.02 -15.35 26.31
C LEU A 169 10.92 -16.33 25.91
N ALA A 170 9.79 -15.82 25.49
CA ALA A 170 8.86 -16.62 24.70
C ALA A 170 9.44 -16.83 23.28
N VAL A 171 9.36 -18.05 22.77
CA VAL A 171 9.83 -18.42 21.42
C VAL A 171 8.63 -18.52 20.49
N ILE A 172 8.48 -17.53 19.64
CA ILE A 172 7.41 -17.46 18.62
C ILE A 172 8.00 -17.96 17.30
N VAL A 173 7.23 -18.74 16.53
CA VAL A 173 7.64 -19.20 15.21
C VAL A 173 6.70 -18.63 14.15
N ARG A 174 7.27 -17.86 13.21
CA ARG A 174 6.49 -17.32 12.10
C ARG A 174 6.59 -18.22 10.89
N VAL A 175 5.46 -18.78 10.45
CA VAL A 175 5.36 -19.74 9.35
C VAL A 175 4.33 -19.30 8.33
N ALA A 176 4.56 -19.58 7.03
CA ALA A 176 3.53 -19.44 6.02
C ALA A 176 2.49 -20.56 6.20
N GLY A 177 1.21 -20.19 6.31
CA GLY A 177 0.11 -21.16 6.26
C GLY A 177 -0.04 -21.75 4.86
N GLU A 178 0.32 -20.97 3.85
CA GLU A 178 0.34 -21.40 2.45
C GLU A 178 1.25 -20.48 1.63
N GLU A 179 1.92 -21.05 0.62
CA GLU A 179 2.67 -20.32 -0.41
C GLU A 179 1.84 -20.29 -1.71
N TYR A 180 1.00 -19.28 -1.83
CA TYR A 180 -0.01 -19.17 -2.88
C TYR A 180 0.55 -19.07 -4.30
N GLY A 181 0.02 -19.90 -5.21
CA GLY A 181 0.37 -19.87 -6.64
C GLY A 181 1.79 -20.31 -6.95
N GLN A 182 2.46 -21.01 -6.02
CA GLN A 182 3.82 -21.54 -6.18
C GLN A 182 3.77 -23.07 -6.29
N GLU A 183 4.15 -23.62 -7.43
CA GLU A 183 4.29 -25.07 -7.58
C GLU A 183 5.44 -25.56 -6.67
N GLY A 184 5.19 -26.57 -5.85
CA GLY A 184 6.13 -27.08 -4.86
C GLY A 184 6.31 -26.19 -3.62
N GLY A 185 5.53 -25.09 -3.51
CA GLY A 185 5.45 -24.29 -2.29
C GLY A 185 4.83 -25.05 -1.13
N LEU A 186 4.83 -24.45 0.05
CA LEU A 186 4.22 -25.01 1.25
C LEU A 186 2.70 -24.96 1.13
N GLU A 187 2.03 -26.09 1.34
CA GLU A 187 0.58 -26.22 1.37
C GLU A 187 0.07 -26.22 2.82
N LEU A 188 -1.23 -25.88 3.03
CA LEU A 188 -1.80 -25.71 4.36
C LEU A 188 -1.68 -26.98 5.25
N ASP A 189 -1.88 -28.16 4.69
CA ASP A 189 -1.72 -29.43 5.42
C ASP A 189 -0.27 -29.66 5.88
N GLU A 190 0.72 -29.29 5.07
CA GLU A 190 2.14 -29.30 5.46
C GLU A 190 2.45 -28.24 6.52
N ALA A 191 1.86 -27.04 6.41
CA ALA A 191 2.03 -25.99 7.41
C ALA A 191 1.45 -26.38 8.77
N ILE A 192 0.32 -27.09 8.81
CA ILE A 192 -0.26 -27.64 10.04
C ILE A 192 0.71 -28.64 10.69
N LEU A 193 1.21 -29.62 9.92
CA LEU A 193 2.16 -30.61 10.44
C LEU A 193 3.49 -29.97 10.88
N ALA A 194 4.00 -29.01 10.12
CA ALA A 194 5.20 -28.25 10.50
C ALA A 194 5.01 -27.49 11.82
N SER A 195 3.84 -26.86 12.02
CA SER A 195 3.50 -26.15 13.26
C SER A 195 3.47 -27.07 14.47
N GLN A 196 2.96 -28.30 14.31
CA GLN A 196 3.03 -29.32 15.37
C GLN A 196 4.48 -29.75 15.69
N LEU A 197 5.34 -29.86 14.68
CA LEU A 197 6.76 -30.16 14.89
C LEU A 197 7.47 -28.99 15.59
N PHE A 198 7.13 -27.75 15.28
CA PHE A 198 7.69 -26.56 15.94
C PHE A 198 7.25 -26.45 17.39
N GLU A 199 5.99 -26.76 17.72
CA GLU A 199 5.50 -26.86 19.09
C GLU A 199 6.28 -27.94 19.86
N GLN A 200 6.46 -29.13 19.28
CA GLN A 200 7.25 -30.20 19.89
C GLN A 200 8.72 -29.81 20.09
N ALA A 201 9.30 -28.97 19.22
CA ALA A 201 10.65 -28.44 19.35
C ALA A 201 10.79 -27.34 20.41
N GLY A 202 9.67 -26.84 20.99
CA GLY A 202 9.67 -25.86 22.08
C GLY A 202 9.18 -24.46 21.68
N ALA A 203 8.45 -24.31 20.59
CA ALA A 203 7.77 -23.05 20.28
C ALA A 203 6.66 -22.78 21.30
N ASP A 204 6.59 -21.54 21.80
CA ASP A 204 5.59 -21.08 22.75
C ASP A 204 4.38 -20.45 22.05
N ALA A 205 4.49 -20.07 20.77
CA ALA A 205 3.38 -19.60 19.94
C ALA A 205 3.71 -19.77 18.44
N ILE A 206 2.65 -19.85 17.61
CA ILE A 206 2.78 -19.90 16.15
C ILE A 206 2.19 -18.61 15.56
N HIS A 207 2.97 -17.90 14.74
CA HIS A 207 2.53 -16.71 14.01
C HIS A 207 2.32 -17.05 12.53
N VAL A 208 1.05 -17.13 12.14
CA VAL A 208 0.66 -17.56 10.79
C VAL A 208 0.64 -16.39 9.84
N THR A 209 1.39 -16.51 8.76
CA THR A 209 1.43 -15.58 7.63
C THR A 209 1.12 -16.32 6.33
N GLY A 210 1.25 -15.69 5.20
CA GLY A 210 1.20 -16.31 3.89
C GLY A 210 2.20 -15.64 2.97
N TRP A 211 2.52 -16.32 1.89
CA TRP A 211 3.38 -15.81 0.86
C TRP A 211 2.74 -16.09 -0.50
N GLY A 212 2.72 -15.12 -1.39
CA GLY A 212 2.12 -15.26 -2.70
C GLY A 212 3.17 -15.21 -3.79
N ARG A 213 2.88 -15.86 -4.92
CA ARG A 213 3.66 -15.67 -6.12
C ARG A 213 3.61 -14.19 -6.52
N ASN A 214 4.75 -13.53 -6.41
CA ASN A 214 4.94 -12.25 -7.06
C ASN A 214 5.76 -12.44 -8.36
N PRO A 215 5.89 -11.42 -9.19
CA PRO A 215 6.71 -11.50 -10.41
C PRO A 215 8.17 -11.87 -10.13
N PHE A 216 8.62 -11.68 -8.88
CA PHE A 216 9.97 -12.02 -8.43
C PHE A 216 9.86 -13.00 -7.27
N ASP A 217 10.22 -14.22 -7.48
CA ASP A 217 10.26 -15.28 -6.46
C ASP A 217 11.17 -14.96 -5.25
N ASN A 218 11.82 -13.80 -5.26
CA ASN A 218 12.77 -13.33 -4.25
C ASN A 218 12.24 -12.24 -3.35
N PHE A 219 10.99 -11.80 -3.50
CA PHE A 219 10.47 -10.71 -2.70
C PHE A 219 9.30 -11.18 -1.85
N THR A 220 9.33 -10.76 -0.59
CA THR A 220 8.18 -10.87 0.29
C THR A 220 7.13 -9.90 -0.17
N ASP A 221 6.14 -10.37 -0.93
CA ASP A 221 4.93 -9.62 -1.08
C ASP A 221 4.20 -9.62 0.25
N GLY A 222 3.67 -8.50 0.59
CA GLY A 222 2.68 -8.45 1.64
C GLY A 222 1.45 -9.29 1.25
N PRO A 223 0.45 -9.38 2.11
CA PRO A 223 -0.81 -10.03 1.79
C PRO A 223 -1.38 -9.50 0.50
N LEU A 224 -2.05 -10.35 -0.26
CA LEU A 224 -2.73 -9.97 -1.50
C LEU A 224 -3.53 -8.69 -1.28
N PRO A 225 -3.39 -7.65 -2.09
CA PRO A 225 -3.95 -6.32 -1.84
C PRO A 225 -5.44 -6.29 -1.55
N ASP A 226 -6.18 -7.23 -2.14
CA ASP A 226 -7.64 -7.24 -2.15
C ASP A 226 -8.23 -8.09 -1.02
N THR A 227 -7.41 -8.86 -0.29
CA THR A 227 -7.89 -9.78 0.74
C THR A 227 -7.68 -9.21 2.14
N ILE A 228 -8.77 -8.84 2.80
CA ILE A 228 -8.80 -8.45 4.21
C ILE A 228 -8.83 -9.69 5.07
N GLY A 229 -7.98 -9.76 6.10
CA GLY A 229 -7.85 -10.95 6.96
C GLY A 229 -7.32 -12.18 6.21
N ALA A 230 -6.44 -11.97 5.23
CA ALA A 230 -6.04 -12.95 4.22
C ALA A 230 -5.66 -14.33 4.75
N TYR A 231 -5.14 -14.41 5.97
CA TYR A 231 -4.60 -15.66 6.51
C TYR A 231 -5.30 -16.13 7.79
N VAL A 232 -6.49 -15.58 8.10
CA VAL A 232 -7.28 -15.98 9.28
C VAL A 232 -7.70 -17.43 9.18
N ASP A 233 -8.19 -17.87 8.01
CA ASP A 233 -8.63 -19.27 7.82
C ASP A 233 -7.47 -20.27 8.00
N ASN A 234 -6.27 -19.91 7.51
CA ASN A 234 -5.07 -20.75 7.69
C ASN A 234 -4.67 -20.79 9.17
N ALA A 235 -4.73 -19.65 9.88
CA ALA A 235 -4.43 -19.58 11.30
C ALA A 235 -5.43 -20.40 12.12
N ALA A 236 -6.72 -20.34 11.81
CA ALA A 236 -7.77 -21.13 12.44
C ALA A 236 -7.57 -22.65 12.24
N ALA A 237 -7.11 -23.05 11.05
CA ALA A 237 -6.80 -24.44 10.78
C ALA A 237 -5.59 -24.93 11.60
N ILE A 238 -4.54 -24.13 11.70
CA ILE A 238 -3.35 -24.43 12.51
C ILE A 238 -3.72 -24.44 14.01
N LYS A 239 -4.51 -23.48 14.50
CA LYS A 239 -4.95 -23.43 15.90
C LYS A 239 -5.66 -24.69 16.36
N LYS A 240 -6.45 -25.30 15.50
CA LYS A 240 -7.12 -26.59 15.80
C LYS A 240 -6.15 -27.77 15.97
N ALA A 241 -4.90 -27.62 15.52
CA ALA A 241 -3.93 -28.72 15.49
C ALA A 241 -2.80 -28.56 16.51
N VAL A 242 -2.63 -27.38 17.12
CA VAL A 242 -1.61 -27.09 18.13
C VAL A 242 -2.24 -26.70 19.47
N SER A 243 -1.51 -26.76 20.58
CA SER A 243 -1.98 -26.35 21.90
C SER A 243 -1.45 -24.97 22.33
N VAL A 244 -0.42 -24.47 21.62
CA VAL A 244 0.13 -23.15 21.87
C VAL A 244 -0.69 -22.05 21.20
N PRO A 245 -0.65 -20.80 21.68
CA PRO A 245 -1.35 -19.69 21.08
C PRO A 245 -1.00 -19.46 19.61
N VAL A 246 -1.99 -19.03 18.84
CA VAL A 246 -1.83 -18.71 17.41
C VAL A 246 -2.08 -17.23 17.15
N ILE A 247 -1.13 -16.60 16.46
CA ILE A 247 -1.16 -15.22 16.02
C ILE A 247 -1.48 -15.19 14.53
N ALA A 248 -2.43 -14.38 14.08
CA ALA A 248 -2.68 -14.16 12.66
C ALA A 248 -2.27 -12.75 12.21
N VAL A 249 -1.72 -12.68 11.01
CA VAL A 249 -1.43 -11.42 10.29
C VAL A 249 -2.06 -11.51 8.90
N GLY A 250 -2.06 -10.43 8.16
CA GLY A 250 -2.49 -10.44 6.75
C GLY A 250 -3.62 -9.45 6.50
N ARG A 251 -3.27 -8.16 6.29
CA ARG A 251 -4.24 -7.09 6.08
C ARG A 251 -5.36 -7.11 7.15
N MET A 252 -4.94 -7.30 8.40
CA MET A 252 -5.82 -7.39 9.55
C MET A 252 -6.43 -6.01 9.85
N LEU A 253 -7.75 -5.93 9.88
CA LEU A 253 -8.50 -4.78 10.35
C LEU A 253 -9.03 -5.06 11.77
N PRO A 254 -9.28 -4.02 12.60
CA PRO A 254 -9.74 -4.22 13.98
C PRO A 254 -10.99 -5.10 14.08
N GLU A 255 -12.01 -4.85 13.28
CA GLU A 255 -13.25 -5.60 13.26
C GLU A 255 -13.09 -7.06 12.83
N VAL A 256 -12.12 -7.33 11.96
CA VAL A 256 -11.80 -8.72 11.54
C VAL A 256 -11.03 -9.43 12.64
N ALA A 257 -10.11 -8.73 13.30
CA ALA A 257 -9.36 -9.25 14.44
C ALA A 257 -10.28 -9.62 15.60
N GLU A 258 -11.17 -8.70 15.99
CA GLU A 258 -12.16 -8.90 17.05
C GLU A 258 -13.03 -10.13 16.76
N LYS A 259 -13.60 -10.20 15.55
CA LYS A 259 -14.41 -11.35 15.14
C LYS A 259 -13.63 -12.66 15.18
N ALA A 260 -12.40 -12.71 14.68
CA ALA A 260 -11.61 -13.93 14.64
C ALA A 260 -11.19 -14.41 16.05
N ILE A 261 -11.01 -13.49 17.00
CA ILE A 261 -10.75 -13.81 18.41
C ILE A 261 -12.05 -14.31 19.09
N ASP A 262 -13.18 -13.66 18.86
CA ASP A 262 -14.47 -14.04 19.42
C ASP A 262 -14.95 -15.41 18.90
N ASP A 263 -14.66 -15.73 17.65
CA ASP A 263 -14.97 -17.03 17.03
C ASP A 263 -13.99 -18.15 17.45
N ASP A 264 -12.98 -17.85 18.25
CA ASP A 264 -11.91 -18.76 18.68
C ASP A 264 -11.04 -19.28 17.50
N ASP A 265 -10.95 -18.51 16.43
CA ASP A 265 -10.14 -18.85 15.27
C ASP A 265 -8.65 -18.48 15.47
N ILE A 266 -8.36 -17.47 16.31
CA ILE A 266 -7.00 -17.01 16.65
C ILE A 266 -6.95 -16.56 18.13
N ASP A 267 -5.73 -16.44 18.70
CA ASP A 267 -5.52 -15.89 20.04
C ASP A 267 -5.05 -14.44 20.00
N PHE A 268 -4.27 -14.08 18.97
CA PHE A 268 -3.72 -12.73 18.78
C PHE A 268 -3.79 -12.30 17.32
N ALA A 269 -3.94 -11.00 17.11
CA ALA A 269 -3.90 -10.37 15.80
C ALA A 269 -2.67 -9.46 15.68
N ALA A 270 -1.91 -9.62 14.59
CA ALA A 270 -0.77 -8.76 14.26
C ALA A 270 -1.14 -7.78 13.14
N MET A 271 -0.80 -6.51 13.35
CA MET A 271 -1.04 -5.43 12.40
C MET A 271 0.27 -4.69 12.13
N GLY A 272 0.71 -4.61 10.87
CA GLY A 272 1.89 -3.85 10.48
C GLY A 272 1.51 -2.49 9.90
N ARG A 273 1.16 -2.46 8.60
CA ARG A 273 0.91 -1.22 7.84
C ARG A 273 -0.20 -0.33 8.44
N GLN A 274 -1.18 -0.93 9.12
CA GLN A 274 -2.23 -0.17 9.79
C GLN A 274 -1.67 0.64 10.98
N LEU A 275 -0.70 0.09 11.72
CA LEU A 275 0.00 0.81 12.78
C LEU A 275 0.99 1.87 12.25
N LEU A 276 1.53 1.69 11.03
CA LEU A 276 2.29 2.75 10.37
C LEU A 276 1.41 3.93 9.97
N ALA A 277 0.16 3.65 9.58
CA ALA A 277 -0.82 4.69 9.25
C ALA A 277 -1.34 5.41 10.50
N ASP A 278 -1.54 4.68 11.60
CA ASP A 278 -2.02 5.20 12.88
C ASP A 278 -1.38 4.47 14.08
N PRO A 279 -0.32 5.04 14.67
CA PRO A 279 0.31 4.44 15.84
C PRO A 279 -0.58 4.48 17.10
N GLU A 280 -1.60 5.35 17.13
CA GLU A 280 -2.54 5.46 18.25
C GLU A 280 -3.71 4.46 18.16
N LEU A 281 -3.74 3.59 17.14
CA LEU A 281 -4.81 2.61 16.92
C LEU A 281 -5.20 1.87 18.21
N PRO A 282 -4.27 1.27 18.99
CA PRO A 282 -4.65 0.54 20.19
C PRO A 282 -5.35 1.43 21.24
N ALA A 283 -4.86 2.66 21.41
CA ALA A 283 -5.46 3.62 22.34
C ALA A 283 -6.86 4.06 21.91
N LYS A 284 -7.06 4.29 20.60
CA LYS A 284 -8.38 4.64 20.03
C LYS A 284 -9.39 3.51 20.17
N LEU A 285 -8.98 2.26 19.95
CA LEU A 285 -9.84 1.09 20.15
C LEU A 285 -10.20 0.94 21.62
N ALA A 286 -9.23 1.07 22.54
CA ALA A 286 -9.48 1.00 23.98
C ALA A 286 -10.42 2.13 24.46
N ALA A 287 -10.39 3.29 23.82
CA ALA A 287 -11.31 4.41 24.09
C ALA A 287 -12.70 4.23 23.45
N GLY A 288 -12.92 3.18 22.65
CA GLY A 288 -14.18 2.95 21.94
C GLY A 288 -14.44 3.92 20.78
N THR A 289 -13.38 4.41 20.12
CA THR A 289 -13.46 5.39 19.02
C THR A 289 -12.81 4.85 17.73
N PRO A 290 -13.22 3.67 17.21
CA PRO A 290 -12.61 3.07 16.03
C PRO A 290 -12.76 3.94 14.78
N GLU A 291 -13.78 4.79 14.68
CA GLU A 291 -14.00 5.73 13.58
C GLU A 291 -12.92 6.82 13.47
N LEU A 292 -12.16 7.04 14.55
CA LEU A 292 -11.04 7.99 14.60
C LEU A 292 -9.69 7.34 14.22
N VAL A 293 -9.67 6.06 13.92
CA VAL A 293 -8.46 5.38 13.44
C VAL A 293 -8.19 5.78 12.00
N ARG A 294 -7.00 6.36 11.75
CA ARG A 294 -6.53 6.70 10.40
C ARG A 294 -6.24 5.41 9.63
N PRO A 295 -6.94 5.12 8.54
CA PRO A 295 -6.81 3.84 7.86
C PRO A 295 -5.55 3.76 6.99
N CYS A 296 -4.96 2.57 6.90
CA CYS A 296 -4.04 2.23 5.83
C CYS A 296 -4.82 2.08 4.51
N ILE A 297 -4.43 2.81 3.48
CA ILE A 297 -5.05 2.77 2.14
C ILE A 297 -4.39 1.75 1.19
N ASN A 298 -3.58 0.86 1.72
CA ASN A 298 -2.95 -0.24 0.97
C ASN A 298 -2.19 0.21 -0.30
N CYS A 299 -1.56 1.38 -0.25
CA CYS A 299 -0.83 1.97 -1.38
C CYS A 299 0.57 1.40 -1.62
N TYR A 300 1.13 0.64 -0.67
CA TYR A 300 2.45 -0.01 -0.71
C TYR A 300 3.66 0.92 -0.77
N LEU A 301 3.54 2.24 -0.58
CA LEU A 301 4.70 3.14 -0.55
C LEU A 301 5.72 2.73 0.52
N CYS A 302 5.28 2.41 1.74
CA CYS A 302 6.15 1.94 2.80
C CYS A 302 6.86 0.61 2.47
N VAL A 303 6.19 -0.28 1.72
CA VAL A 303 6.76 -1.56 1.29
C VAL A 303 7.77 -1.34 0.15
N ALA A 304 7.50 -0.41 -0.77
CA ALA A 304 8.43 -0.10 -1.85
C ALA A 304 9.80 0.36 -1.33
N GLU A 305 9.85 1.16 -0.26
CA GLU A 305 11.10 1.61 0.34
C GLU A 305 11.95 0.44 0.90
N ASN A 306 11.31 -0.62 1.36
CA ASN A 306 12.02 -1.83 1.79
C ASN A 306 12.80 -2.50 0.63
N PHE A 307 12.28 -2.44 -0.60
CA PHE A 307 13.01 -2.96 -1.78
C PHE A 307 14.28 -2.15 -2.07
N PHE A 308 14.30 -0.89 -1.66
CA PHE A 308 15.43 0.02 -1.87
C PHE A 308 16.35 0.11 -0.66
N ASP A 309 16.08 -0.67 0.40
CA ASP A 309 16.83 -0.60 1.65
C ASP A 309 16.80 0.81 2.27
N ASP A 310 15.65 1.48 2.16
CA ASP A 310 15.44 2.84 2.65
C ASP A 310 14.42 2.92 3.79
N THR A 311 14.35 4.09 4.44
CA THR A 311 13.43 4.32 5.55
C THR A 311 11.99 4.36 5.04
N PRO A 312 11.08 3.53 5.57
CA PRO A 312 9.69 3.53 5.13
C PRO A 312 9.00 4.85 5.49
N PHE A 313 8.12 5.30 4.59
CA PHE A 313 7.21 6.42 4.83
C PHE A 313 5.77 6.01 4.49
N CYS A 314 4.78 6.76 5.01
CA CYS A 314 3.38 6.44 4.81
C CYS A 314 2.67 7.53 4.01
N ALA A 315 1.82 7.14 3.04
CA ALA A 315 1.05 8.10 2.25
C ALA A 315 0.09 8.95 3.10
N VAL A 316 -0.46 8.38 4.15
CA VAL A 316 -1.50 9.02 4.98
C VAL A 316 -1.00 9.49 6.34
N ASN A 317 0.22 9.11 6.75
CA ASN A 317 0.86 9.54 7.99
C ASN A 317 2.20 10.24 7.68
N PRO A 318 2.22 11.54 7.51
CA PRO A 318 3.44 12.29 7.16
C PRO A 318 4.51 12.28 8.24
N ALA A 319 4.15 12.01 9.51
CA ALA A 319 5.09 11.99 10.62
C ALA A 319 5.88 10.70 10.73
N LEU A 320 5.45 9.59 10.06
CA LEU A 320 6.10 8.30 10.17
C LEU A 320 7.61 8.37 9.92
N GLY A 321 8.38 7.89 10.90
CA GLY A 321 9.85 7.89 10.88
C GLY A 321 10.49 9.25 11.14
N ASN A 322 9.67 10.29 11.39
CA ASN A 322 10.12 11.66 11.67
C ASN A 322 9.41 12.28 12.87
N GLU A 323 8.82 11.48 13.74
CA GLU A 323 7.97 11.94 14.85
C GLU A 323 8.71 12.88 15.80
N THR A 324 10.01 12.66 16.02
CA THR A 324 10.87 13.52 16.85
C THR A 324 11.35 14.77 16.10
N LEU A 325 11.42 14.73 14.77
CA LEU A 325 11.88 15.84 13.94
C LEU A 325 10.73 16.77 13.52
N LEU A 326 9.52 16.24 13.50
CA LEU A 326 8.31 16.94 13.08
C LEU A 326 7.23 16.91 14.19
N PRO A 327 7.57 17.29 15.45
CA PRO A 327 6.56 17.32 16.51
C PRO A 327 5.52 18.40 16.17
N LEU A 328 4.26 18.03 16.26
CA LEU A 328 3.18 18.99 16.09
C LEU A 328 3.05 19.84 17.37
N THR A 329 3.43 21.12 17.29
CA THR A 329 3.40 22.04 18.42
C THR A 329 2.25 23.04 18.31
N PRO A 330 1.68 23.49 19.45
CA PRO A 330 0.69 24.56 19.44
C PRO A 330 1.23 25.81 18.71
N ALA A 331 0.37 26.46 17.96
CA ALA A 331 0.73 27.70 17.27
C ALA A 331 1.02 28.82 18.31
N PRO A 332 2.03 29.68 18.07
CA PRO A 332 2.36 30.78 18.96
C PRO A 332 1.23 31.84 19.02
N ARG A 333 0.46 31.92 17.96
CA ARG A 333 -0.71 32.81 17.85
C ARG A 333 -1.85 32.05 17.20
N ARG A 334 -3.05 32.16 17.78
CA ARG A 334 -4.28 31.66 17.16
C ARG A 334 -4.70 32.54 16.00
N GLU A 335 -4.89 31.96 14.82
CA GLU A 335 -5.35 32.61 13.61
C GLU A 335 -6.68 32.04 13.13
N HIS A 336 -7.42 32.79 12.31
CA HIS A 336 -8.50 32.29 11.53
C HIS A 336 -7.97 31.91 10.14
N VAL A 337 -7.90 30.60 9.86
CA VAL A 337 -7.40 30.06 8.59
C VAL A 337 -8.57 29.62 7.73
N VAL A 338 -8.65 30.15 6.51
CA VAL A 338 -9.61 29.67 5.50
C VAL A 338 -8.90 28.70 4.56
N VAL A 339 -9.42 27.48 4.47
CA VAL A 339 -8.94 26.43 3.56
C VAL A 339 -9.93 26.28 2.43
N VAL A 340 -9.48 26.39 1.18
CA VAL A 340 -10.32 26.26 0.00
C VAL A 340 -10.09 24.93 -0.68
N GLY A 341 -11.08 24.05 -0.59
CA GLY A 341 -11.09 22.67 -1.08
C GLY A 341 -11.15 21.64 0.05
N ALA A 342 -12.16 20.77 0.01
CA ALA A 342 -12.35 19.66 0.94
C ALA A 342 -11.85 18.31 0.34
N GLY A 343 -10.79 18.35 -0.46
CA GLY A 343 -10.00 17.19 -0.87
C GLY A 343 -9.01 16.77 0.22
N PRO A 344 -8.21 15.70 0.01
CA PRO A 344 -7.30 15.18 1.04
C PRO A 344 -6.31 16.23 1.56
N ALA A 345 -5.81 17.12 0.69
CA ALA A 345 -4.90 18.18 1.12
C ALA A 345 -5.59 19.19 2.05
N GLY A 346 -6.77 19.70 1.68
CA GLY A 346 -7.49 20.66 2.51
C GLY A 346 -7.98 20.08 3.82
N LEU A 347 -8.45 18.84 3.81
CA LEU A 347 -8.91 18.15 5.01
C LEU A 347 -7.74 17.88 5.98
N GLU A 348 -6.60 17.39 5.50
CA GLU A 348 -5.41 17.22 6.34
C GLU A 348 -4.91 18.55 6.91
N ALA A 349 -4.84 19.61 6.09
CA ALA A 349 -4.47 20.93 6.57
C ALA A 349 -5.42 21.42 7.67
N ALA A 350 -6.72 21.20 7.51
CA ALA A 350 -7.72 21.60 8.50
C ALA A 350 -7.55 20.86 9.83
N LEU A 351 -7.25 19.56 9.80
CA LEU A 351 -6.97 18.78 11.02
C LEU A 351 -5.71 19.28 11.73
N VAL A 352 -4.61 19.42 10.99
CA VAL A 352 -3.32 19.86 11.55
C VAL A 352 -3.41 21.27 12.16
N LEU A 353 -4.03 22.21 11.45
CA LEU A 353 -4.22 23.57 11.93
C LEU A 353 -5.11 23.64 13.18
N THR A 354 -6.18 22.84 13.21
CA THR A 354 -7.07 22.77 14.38
C THR A 354 -6.34 22.16 15.59
N GLU A 355 -5.53 21.13 15.38
CA GLU A 355 -4.67 20.53 16.42
C GLU A 355 -3.72 21.56 17.03
N ARG A 356 -3.17 22.44 16.20
CA ARG A 356 -2.30 23.53 16.65
C ARG A 356 -3.03 24.71 17.32
N GLY A 357 -4.38 24.66 17.34
CA GLY A 357 -5.22 25.65 18.04
C GLY A 357 -5.75 26.80 17.16
N HIS A 358 -5.57 26.76 15.84
CA HIS A 358 -6.17 27.72 14.94
C HIS A 358 -7.69 27.52 14.84
N ARG A 359 -8.41 28.58 14.46
CA ARG A 359 -9.80 28.51 13.98
C ARG A 359 -9.77 28.21 12.50
N VAL A 360 -10.43 27.15 12.05
CA VAL A 360 -10.41 26.75 10.64
C VAL A 360 -11.82 26.79 10.04
N THR A 361 -11.94 27.36 8.85
CA THR A 361 -13.13 27.28 7.99
C THR A 361 -12.72 26.66 6.67
N VAL A 362 -13.36 25.56 6.27
CA VAL A 362 -13.15 24.90 4.98
C VAL A 362 -14.29 25.24 4.03
N LEU A 363 -13.96 25.69 2.82
CA LEU A 363 -14.93 25.97 1.75
C LEU A 363 -14.77 24.95 0.63
N ASP A 364 -15.85 24.35 0.16
CA ASP A 364 -15.83 23.52 -1.05
C ASP A 364 -17.11 23.73 -1.89
N LYS A 365 -16.93 23.83 -3.21
CA LYS A 365 -18.03 23.95 -4.17
C LYS A 365 -18.83 22.65 -4.34
N ALA A 366 -18.25 21.48 -4.00
CA ALA A 366 -18.92 20.19 -4.04
C ALA A 366 -19.90 20.01 -2.87
N ASP A 367 -20.83 19.07 -3.02
CA ASP A 367 -21.81 18.70 -1.98
C ASP A 367 -21.30 17.60 -1.03
N ARG A 368 -19.97 17.30 -1.04
CA ARG A 368 -19.33 16.21 -0.30
C ARG A 368 -17.85 16.43 -0.07
N LEU A 369 -17.31 15.71 0.92
CA LEU A 369 -15.89 15.64 1.21
C LEU A 369 -15.14 14.71 0.26
N GLY A 370 -13.82 14.85 0.23
CA GLY A 370 -12.87 13.94 -0.42
C GLY A 370 -12.42 14.40 -1.81
N GLY A 371 -13.07 15.38 -2.45
CA GLY A 371 -12.66 15.89 -3.76
C GLY A 371 -12.46 14.77 -4.79
N THR A 372 -11.30 14.76 -5.46
CA THR A 372 -10.95 13.70 -6.44
C THR A 372 -10.80 12.30 -5.80
N MET A 373 -10.35 12.21 -4.55
CA MET A 373 -10.22 10.95 -3.82
C MET A 373 -11.57 10.22 -3.71
N TRP A 374 -12.69 10.95 -3.63
CA TRP A 374 -14.02 10.32 -3.63
C TRP A 374 -14.24 9.46 -4.89
N PHE A 375 -13.81 9.92 -6.07
CA PHE A 375 -13.94 9.13 -7.31
C PHE A 375 -12.97 7.95 -7.35
N SER A 376 -11.77 8.08 -6.76
CA SER A 376 -10.84 6.97 -6.67
C SER A 376 -11.37 5.81 -5.83
N THR A 377 -12.36 6.04 -4.95
CA THR A 377 -13.01 4.95 -4.20
C THR A 377 -13.78 3.99 -5.10
N LEU A 378 -14.06 4.34 -6.33
CA LEU A 378 -14.78 3.50 -7.29
C LEU A 378 -13.86 2.44 -7.91
N THR A 379 -12.61 2.80 -8.19
CA THR A 379 -11.57 1.91 -8.70
C THR A 379 -10.80 1.24 -7.55
N THR A 380 -10.55 1.99 -6.46
CA THR A 380 -9.76 1.56 -5.31
C THR A 380 -10.58 1.73 -4.03
N PRO A 381 -11.37 0.72 -3.62
CA PRO A 381 -12.24 0.78 -2.44
C PRO A 381 -11.53 1.13 -1.13
N ASP A 382 -10.23 0.82 -1.03
CA ASP A 382 -9.39 1.10 0.14
C ASP A 382 -9.25 2.59 0.47
N ASN A 383 -9.58 3.47 -0.46
CA ASN A 383 -9.59 4.91 -0.23
C ASN A 383 -10.86 5.40 0.50
N GLU A 384 -11.95 4.62 0.50
CA GLU A 384 -13.22 5.03 1.12
C GLU A 384 -13.13 5.21 2.64
N PRO A 385 -12.44 4.32 3.42
CA PRO A 385 -12.25 4.51 4.85
C PRO A 385 -11.56 5.82 5.22
N LEU A 386 -10.64 6.32 4.38
CA LEU A 386 -9.95 7.59 4.63
C LEU A 386 -10.91 8.79 4.57
N ILE A 387 -11.93 8.76 3.70
CA ILE A 387 -12.97 9.81 3.67
C ILE A 387 -13.80 9.77 4.95
N ARG A 388 -14.16 8.57 5.43
CA ARG A 388 -14.90 8.40 6.68
C ARG A 388 -14.11 8.88 7.89
N TYR A 389 -12.82 8.59 7.94
CA TYR A 389 -11.90 9.10 8.96
C TYR A 389 -11.89 10.64 8.98
N PHE A 390 -11.71 11.28 7.83
CA PHE A 390 -11.75 12.74 7.76
C PHE A 390 -13.08 13.31 8.24
N GLN A 391 -14.21 12.70 7.88
CA GLN A 391 -15.52 13.13 8.36
C GLN A 391 -15.61 13.03 9.90
N ALA A 392 -15.23 11.88 10.46
CA ALA A 392 -15.26 11.66 11.91
C ALA A 392 -14.38 12.66 12.68
N GLU A 393 -13.17 12.92 12.18
CA GLU A 393 -12.26 13.90 12.79
C GLU A 393 -12.77 15.34 12.68
N ILE A 394 -13.40 15.72 11.55
CA ILE A 394 -14.05 17.03 11.38
C ILE A 394 -15.16 17.20 12.41
N ASP A 395 -16.03 16.20 12.53
CA ASP A 395 -17.16 16.24 13.46
C ASP A 395 -16.69 16.32 14.92
N ARG A 396 -15.70 15.49 15.29
CA ARG A 396 -15.11 15.46 16.64
C ARG A 396 -14.46 16.79 17.01
N ARG A 397 -13.76 17.44 16.08
CA ARG A 397 -13.06 18.71 16.31
C ARG A 397 -13.94 19.94 16.13
N GLY A 398 -15.15 19.78 15.58
CA GLY A 398 -16.08 20.87 15.32
C GLY A 398 -15.57 21.86 14.28
N ILE A 399 -14.90 21.36 13.21
CA ILE A 399 -14.35 22.19 12.15
C ILE A 399 -15.50 22.71 11.27
N ASP A 400 -15.54 24.02 11.01
CA ASP A 400 -16.55 24.67 10.15
C ASP A 400 -16.30 24.32 8.68
N VAL A 401 -17.04 23.35 8.15
CA VAL A 401 -16.97 22.94 6.73
C VAL A 401 -18.22 23.38 5.99
N ARG A 402 -18.04 24.21 4.97
CA ARG A 402 -19.11 24.76 4.13
C ARG A 402 -19.05 24.17 2.74
N LEU A 403 -19.83 23.12 2.54
CA LEU A 403 -20.05 22.50 1.22
C LEU A 403 -21.01 23.34 0.38
N ASN A 404 -21.08 23.07 -0.94
CA ASN A 404 -21.83 23.85 -1.93
C ASN A 404 -21.50 25.35 -1.89
N THR A 405 -20.27 25.68 -1.52
CA THR A 405 -19.80 27.06 -1.35
C THR A 405 -18.57 27.29 -2.22
N GLU A 406 -18.75 28.02 -3.30
CA GLU A 406 -17.63 28.43 -4.15
C GLU A 406 -16.88 29.57 -3.49
N ALA A 407 -15.57 29.41 -3.33
CA ALA A 407 -14.72 30.45 -2.78
C ALA A 407 -14.37 31.49 -3.85
N THR A 408 -14.59 32.76 -3.52
CA THR A 408 -14.20 33.92 -4.32
C THR A 408 -13.39 34.88 -3.46
N VAL A 409 -12.72 35.83 -4.07
CA VAL A 409 -12.00 36.91 -3.37
C VAL A 409 -12.91 37.62 -2.36
N GLU A 410 -14.16 37.90 -2.75
CA GLU A 410 -15.16 38.59 -1.92
C GLU A 410 -15.59 37.74 -0.72
N SER A 411 -15.86 36.45 -0.94
CA SER A 411 -16.28 35.54 0.13
C SER A 411 -15.17 35.34 1.16
N ILE A 412 -13.93 35.24 0.72
CA ILE A 412 -12.74 35.08 1.60
C ILE A 412 -12.51 36.36 2.43
N ARG A 413 -12.60 37.55 1.81
CA ARG A 413 -12.56 38.84 2.52
C ARG A 413 -13.63 38.96 3.59
N ALA A 414 -14.87 38.57 3.24
CA ALA A 414 -16.00 38.62 4.17
C ALA A 414 -15.83 37.71 5.41
N LEU A 415 -15.05 36.64 5.29
CA LEU A 415 -14.72 35.77 6.41
C LEU A 415 -13.67 36.36 7.37
N GLY A 416 -12.92 37.37 6.96
CA GLY A 416 -11.87 37.99 7.77
C GLY A 416 -10.76 37.02 8.12
N ALA A 417 -10.29 36.25 7.13
CA ALA A 417 -9.21 35.29 7.31
C ALA A 417 -7.88 35.98 7.60
N ASP A 418 -7.14 35.51 8.59
CA ASP A 418 -5.75 35.90 8.83
C ASP A 418 -4.80 35.20 7.84
N ARG A 419 -5.16 34.00 7.39
CA ARG A 419 -4.38 33.14 6.50
C ARG A 419 -5.29 32.36 5.54
N VAL A 420 -4.86 32.17 4.30
CA VAL A 420 -5.62 31.44 3.29
C VAL A 420 -4.77 30.30 2.71
N ILE A 421 -5.36 29.10 2.63
CA ILE A 421 -4.74 27.94 2.01
C ILE A 421 -5.62 27.47 0.84
N VAL A 422 -5.03 27.38 -0.36
CA VAL A 422 -5.70 26.97 -1.58
C VAL A 422 -5.33 25.51 -1.89
N ALA A 423 -6.34 24.62 -1.82
CA ALA A 423 -6.24 23.16 -2.02
C ALA A 423 -7.25 22.67 -3.09
N THR A 424 -7.40 23.42 -4.18
CA THR A 424 -8.46 23.24 -5.19
C THR A 424 -8.25 22.06 -6.14
N GLY A 425 -7.12 21.37 -6.02
CA GLY A 425 -6.78 20.21 -6.85
C GLY A 425 -6.27 20.57 -8.25
N ALA A 426 -5.99 19.55 -9.07
CA ALA A 426 -5.42 19.69 -10.40
C ALA A 426 -6.48 19.96 -11.48
N LYS A 427 -6.03 20.48 -12.63
CA LYS A 427 -6.81 20.56 -13.88
C LYS A 427 -6.56 19.33 -14.75
N ARG A 428 -7.58 18.96 -15.52
CA ARG A 428 -7.55 17.89 -16.52
C ARG A 428 -7.98 18.46 -17.85
N PRO A 429 -7.00 18.91 -18.67
CA PRO A 429 -7.30 19.52 -19.95
C PRO A 429 -7.97 18.52 -20.91
N ALA A 430 -8.72 19.05 -21.87
CA ALA A 430 -9.16 18.27 -23.01
C ALA A 430 -7.96 17.85 -23.86
N PRO A 431 -8.02 16.70 -24.57
CA PRO A 431 -6.93 16.28 -25.45
C PRO A 431 -6.75 17.26 -26.61
N THR A 432 -5.51 17.57 -26.95
CA THR A 432 -5.15 18.38 -28.13
C THR A 432 -4.96 17.53 -29.39
N ILE A 433 -5.24 16.23 -29.31
CA ILE A 433 -5.18 15.27 -30.41
C ILE A 433 -6.28 15.58 -31.42
N PRO A 434 -6.01 15.51 -32.76
CA PRO A 434 -7.04 15.65 -33.77
C PRO A 434 -8.24 14.75 -33.53
N GLY A 435 -9.45 15.32 -33.43
CA GLY A 435 -10.68 14.62 -33.06
C GLY A 435 -10.92 14.50 -31.55
N GLY A 436 -10.09 15.15 -30.72
CA GLY A 436 -10.27 15.17 -29.26
C GLY A 436 -11.52 15.89 -28.76
N ASP A 437 -12.17 16.64 -29.63
CA ASP A 437 -13.43 17.36 -29.40
C ASP A 437 -14.70 16.58 -29.82
N LEU A 438 -14.53 15.36 -30.31
CA LEU A 438 -15.66 14.52 -30.73
C LEU A 438 -16.56 14.13 -29.54
N PRO A 439 -17.89 13.98 -29.74
CA PRO A 439 -18.84 13.77 -28.63
C PRO A 439 -18.65 12.50 -27.79
N HIS A 440 -17.96 11.49 -28.32
CA HIS A 440 -17.66 10.24 -27.60
C HIS A 440 -16.30 10.26 -26.89
N VAL A 441 -15.61 11.42 -26.91
CA VAL A 441 -14.36 11.62 -26.16
C VAL A 441 -14.66 12.25 -24.82
N HIS A 442 -14.22 11.61 -23.76
CA HIS A 442 -14.45 12.04 -22.38
C HIS A 442 -13.13 12.29 -21.64
N THR A 443 -13.11 13.34 -20.84
CA THR A 443 -12.06 13.60 -19.86
C THR A 443 -12.47 13.08 -18.48
N GLY A 444 -11.53 13.00 -17.54
CA GLY A 444 -11.85 12.67 -16.16
C GLY A 444 -12.90 13.60 -15.54
N ASP A 445 -12.94 14.87 -15.92
CA ASP A 445 -13.89 15.85 -15.40
C ASP A 445 -15.30 15.68 -16.01
N SER A 446 -15.42 15.38 -17.32
CA SER A 446 -16.72 15.09 -17.94
C SER A 446 -17.32 13.78 -17.43
N LEU A 447 -16.50 12.74 -17.19
CA LEU A 447 -16.96 11.50 -16.57
C LEU A 447 -17.47 11.73 -15.14
N ARG A 448 -16.77 12.55 -14.35
CA ARG A 448 -17.22 12.91 -13.00
C ARG A 448 -18.54 13.67 -13.02
N ALA A 449 -18.68 14.66 -13.89
CA ALA A 449 -19.92 15.40 -14.05
C ALA A 449 -21.09 14.47 -14.42
N THR A 450 -20.84 13.49 -15.30
CA THR A 450 -21.82 12.46 -15.67
C THR A 450 -22.23 11.62 -14.48
N MET A 451 -21.26 11.12 -13.71
CA MET A 451 -21.51 10.29 -12.51
C MET A 451 -22.23 11.05 -11.40
N LEU A 452 -21.95 12.33 -11.25
CA LEU A 452 -22.62 13.20 -10.27
C LEU A 452 -24.01 13.66 -10.73
N GLY A 453 -24.39 13.39 -11.98
CA GLY A 453 -25.63 13.89 -12.57
C GLY A 453 -25.65 15.40 -12.77
N THR A 454 -24.48 16.01 -12.93
CA THR A 454 -24.29 17.44 -13.19
C THR A 454 -23.91 17.76 -14.64
N ALA A 455 -23.59 16.73 -15.43
CA ALA A 455 -23.20 16.85 -16.82
C ALA A 455 -24.29 17.53 -17.67
N THR A 456 -23.86 18.31 -18.65
CA THR A 456 -24.75 18.87 -19.72
C THR A 456 -25.16 17.76 -20.70
N VAL A 457 -26.10 18.06 -21.61
CA VAL A 457 -26.49 17.12 -22.69
C VAL A 457 -25.31 16.91 -23.67
N GLU A 458 -24.53 17.95 -23.90
CA GLU A 458 -23.36 17.93 -24.79
C GLU A 458 -22.26 17.06 -24.23
N GLU A 459 -22.06 17.05 -22.89
CA GLU A 459 -21.04 16.26 -22.21
C GLU A 459 -21.37 14.77 -22.06
N ALA A 460 -22.65 14.41 -21.90
CA ALA A 460 -23.03 13.04 -21.53
C ALA A 460 -24.13 12.42 -22.43
N GLY A 461 -24.71 13.17 -23.31
CA GLY A 461 -25.92 12.77 -24.02
C GLY A 461 -27.16 12.69 -23.11
N LEU A 462 -28.36 12.64 -23.72
CA LEU A 462 -29.62 12.68 -22.99
C LEU A 462 -29.83 11.49 -22.03
N PHE A 463 -29.42 10.29 -22.43
CA PHE A 463 -29.62 9.07 -21.65
C PHE A 463 -28.77 9.06 -20.37
N LEU A 464 -27.45 9.25 -20.47
CA LEU A 464 -26.56 9.26 -19.32
C LEU A 464 -26.86 10.41 -18.35
N ARG A 465 -27.21 11.59 -18.88
CA ARG A 465 -27.67 12.71 -18.07
C ARG A 465 -28.92 12.36 -17.26
N THR A 466 -29.89 11.66 -17.86
CA THR A 466 -31.12 11.24 -17.17
C THR A 466 -30.81 10.23 -16.06
N VAL A 467 -29.99 9.22 -16.34
CA VAL A 467 -29.53 8.22 -15.35
C VAL A 467 -28.78 8.90 -14.21
N GLY A 468 -27.84 9.80 -14.51
CA GLY A 468 -27.10 10.56 -13.51
C GLY A 468 -28.01 11.42 -12.62
N LYS A 469 -28.98 12.11 -13.18
CA LYS A 469 -29.98 12.90 -12.41
C LYS A 469 -30.84 12.03 -11.50
N LEU A 470 -31.31 10.90 -11.97
CA LEU A 470 -32.04 9.92 -11.13
C LEU A 470 -31.18 9.38 -10.01
N GLY A 471 -29.91 9.05 -10.30
CA GLY A 471 -28.93 8.63 -9.30
C GLY A 471 -28.68 9.71 -8.23
N ARG A 472 -28.63 10.98 -8.63
CA ARG A 472 -28.50 12.12 -7.71
C ARG A 472 -29.73 12.28 -6.82
N LEU A 473 -30.92 12.22 -7.40
CA LEU A 473 -32.19 12.35 -6.67
C LEU A 473 -32.39 11.19 -5.67
N SER A 474 -32.00 9.98 -6.02
CA SER A 474 -32.05 8.81 -5.14
C SER A 474 -30.95 8.77 -4.07
N GLY A 475 -29.96 9.65 -4.12
CA GLY A 475 -28.80 9.66 -3.23
C GLY A 475 -27.76 8.57 -3.51
N ILE A 476 -27.94 7.75 -4.54
CA ILE A 476 -26.99 6.69 -4.95
C ILE A 476 -25.62 7.29 -5.27
N THR A 477 -25.58 8.46 -5.94
CA THR A 477 -24.34 9.16 -6.28
C THR A 477 -23.52 9.63 -5.07
N LYS A 478 -24.03 9.50 -3.84
CA LYS A 478 -23.31 9.79 -2.60
C LYS A 478 -22.71 8.54 -1.94
N ARG A 479 -22.97 7.35 -2.48
CA ARG A 479 -22.60 6.06 -1.90
C ARG A 479 -21.72 5.25 -2.86
N PRO A 480 -20.38 5.34 -2.78
CA PRO A 480 -19.47 4.65 -3.71
C PRO A 480 -19.73 3.14 -3.80
N ALA A 481 -19.96 2.47 -2.67
CA ALA A 481 -20.23 1.04 -2.64
C ALA A 481 -21.46 0.63 -3.49
N TRP A 482 -22.52 1.45 -3.49
CA TRP A 482 -23.69 1.21 -4.33
C TRP A 482 -23.39 1.40 -5.81
N ILE A 483 -22.58 2.43 -6.16
CA ILE A 483 -22.16 2.65 -7.54
C ILE A 483 -21.33 1.47 -8.03
N ARG A 484 -20.34 1.00 -7.23
CA ARG A 484 -19.54 -0.16 -7.56
C ARG A 484 -20.42 -1.39 -7.84
N ARG A 485 -21.40 -1.68 -6.96
CA ARG A 485 -22.31 -2.81 -7.10
C ARG A 485 -23.24 -2.68 -8.31
N LEU A 486 -23.81 -1.53 -8.55
CA LEU A 486 -24.72 -1.33 -9.67
C LEU A 486 -24.01 -1.38 -11.01
N THR A 487 -22.80 -0.86 -11.10
CA THR A 487 -22.01 -0.87 -12.34
C THR A 487 -21.52 -2.26 -12.74
N THR A 488 -21.46 -3.24 -11.82
CA THR A 488 -21.22 -4.66 -12.21
C THR A 488 -22.44 -5.27 -12.88
N ILE A 489 -23.66 -4.82 -12.56
CA ILE A 489 -24.89 -5.32 -13.16
C ILE A 489 -25.17 -4.64 -14.50
N ALA A 490 -25.04 -3.31 -14.51
CA ALA A 490 -25.30 -2.50 -15.70
C ALA A 490 -24.41 -1.25 -15.69
N LEU A 491 -23.50 -1.19 -16.64
CA LEU A 491 -22.69 0.00 -16.88
C LEU A 491 -23.20 0.67 -18.18
N PRO A 492 -23.83 1.86 -18.11
CA PRO A 492 -24.41 2.52 -19.29
C PRO A 492 -23.32 3.26 -20.09
N MET A 493 -22.27 2.54 -20.49
CA MET A 493 -21.14 3.05 -21.28
C MET A 493 -20.92 2.13 -22.49
N GLY A 494 -20.18 2.62 -23.50
CA GLY A 494 -19.84 1.88 -24.69
C GLY A 494 -19.22 0.50 -24.40
N LYS A 495 -19.34 -0.42 -25.35
CA LYS A 495 -18.76 -1.80 -25.20
C LYS A 495 -17.27 -1.82 -25.51
N ASN A 496 -16.83 -1.01 -26.49
CA ASN A 496 -15.43 -0.87 -26.89
C ASN A 496 -14.95 0.49 -26.35
N VAL A 497 -14.00 0.45 -25.43
CA VAL A 497 -13.47 1.65 -24.79
C VAL A 497 -11.98 1.76 -25.08
N VAL A 498 -11.54 2.90 -25.58
CA VAL A 498 -10.11 3.20 -25.67
C VAL A 498 -9.76 4.19 -24.55
N VAL A 499 -8.78 3.82 -23.73
CA VAL A 499 -8.22 4.68 -22.69
C VAL A 499 -6.88 5.21 -23.18
N ILE A 500 -6.74 6.53 -23.29
CA ILE A 500 -5.49 7.21 -23.67
C ILE A 500 -4.82 7.73 -22.40
N GLY A 501 -3.61 7.25 -22.12
CA GLY A 501 -2.89 7.51 -20.87
C GLY A 501 -2.93 6.32 -19.92
N GLY A 502 -1.78 5.66 -19.70
CA GLY A 502 -1.63 4.47 -18.87
C GLY A 502 -0.94 4.74 -17.52
N SER A 503 -0.94 6.00 -17.04
CA SER A 503 -0.54 6.35 -15.68
C SER A 503 -1.53 5.77 -14.65
N LEU A 504 -1.33 6.03 -13.36
CA LEU A 504 -2.17 5.51 -12.26
C LEU A 504 -3.66 5.52 -12.59
N VAL A 505 -4.19 6.68 -12.98
CA VAL A 505 -5.65 6.86 -13.19
C VAL A 505 -6.14 6.04 -14.38
N GLY A 506 -5.39 6.06 -15.50
CA GLY A 506 -5.80 5.36 -16.71
C GLY A 506 -5.70 3.84 -16.57
N LEU A 507 -4.69 3.34 -15.88
CA LEU A 507 -4.53 1.91 -15.62
C LEU A 507 -5.64 1.38 -14.71
N GLU A 508 -5.92 2.03 -13.56
CA GLU A 508 -7.01 1.63 -12.66
C GLU A 508 -8.38 1.74 -13.34
N LEU A 509 -8.59 2.75 -14.18
CA LEU A 509 -9.83 2.90 -14.93
C LEU A 509 -10.00 1.80 -15.99
N ALA A 510 -8.91 1.43 -16.69
CA ALA A 510 -8.94 0.37 -17.69
C ALA A 510 -9.29 -0.99 -17.04
N GLU A 511 -8.66 -1.32 -15.92
CA GLU A 511 -9.01 -2.50 -15.11
C GLU A 511 -10.48 -2.47 -14.68
N PHE A 512 -10.94 -1.38 -14.06
CA PHE A 512 -12.32 -1.20 -13.60
C PHE A 512 -13.36 -1.43 -14.71
N LEU A 513 -13.08 -0.97 -15.91
CA LEU A 513 -13.97 -1.14 -17.07
C LEU A 513 -13.95 -2.57 -17.60
N ALA A 514 -12.77 -3.19 -17.65
CA ALA A 514 -12.61 -4.56 -18.10
C ALA A 514 -13.30 -5.57 -17.17
N GLU A 515 -13.16 -5.41 -15.85
CA GLU A 515 -13.92 -6.18 -14.84
C GLU A 515 -15.44 -6.12 -15.06
N ARG A 516 -15.94 -5.04 -15.66
CA ARG A 516 -17.37 -4.83 -15.96
C ARG A 516 -17.74 -5.23 -17.39
N GLY A 517 -16.89 -6.08 -18.00
CA GLY A 517 -17.16 -6.70 -19.31
C GLY A 517 -17.02 -5.73 -20.49
N ARG A 518 -16.24 -4.64 -20.36
CA ARG A 518 -15.89 -3.79 -21.50
C ARG A 518 -14.64 -4.34 -22.19
N ARG A 519 -14.60 -4.24 -23.52
CA ARG A 519 -13.38 -4.46 -24.30
C ARG A 519 -12.56 -3.17 -24.22
N VAL A 520 -11.44 -3.22 -23.52
CA VAL A 520 -10.63 -2.04 -23.24
C VAL A 520 -9.30 -2.14 -23.97
N THR A 521 -8.99 -1.10 -24.75
CA THR A 521 -7.64 -0.89 -25.31
C THR A 521 -7.00 0.27 -24.56
N LEU A 522 -5.83 0.05 -23.93
CA LEU A 522 -5.06 1.06 -23.21
C LEU A 522 -3.85 1.48 -24.03
N LEU A 523 -3.81 2.75 -24.41
CA LEU A 523 -2.72 3.36 -25.19
C LEU A 523 -1.85 4.23 -24.28
N HIS A 524 -0.52 3.99 -24.26
CA HIS A 524 0.40 4.75 -23.41
C HIS A 524 1.68 5.12 -24.16
N GLU A 525 2.12 6.37 -23.96
CA GLU A 525 3.27 6.94 -24.66
C GLU A 525 4.62 6.44 -24.18
N SER A 526 4.70 5.93 -22.94
CA SER A 526 5.93 5.43 -22.33
C SER A 526 5.90 3.92 -22.08
N GLN A 527 7.06 3.38 -21.70
CA GLN A 527 7.21 1.96 -21.34
C GLN A 527 6.54 1.64 -20.01
N GLN A 528 6.65 2.53 -19.04
CA GLN A 528 6.22 2.29 -17.66
C GLN A 528 4.75 2.63 -17.50
N LEU A 529 3.95 1.64 -17.11
CA LEU A 529 2.54 1.84 -16.77
C LEU A 529 2.35 2.15 -15.27
N GLY A 530 1.22 2.77 -14.95
CA GLY A 530 0.75 2.92 -13.59
C GLY A 530 1.52 3.91 -12.71
N LEU A 531 2.47 4.68 -13.26
CA LEU A 531 3.15 5.71 -12.46
C LEU A 531 2.17 6.77 -11.93
N PRO A 532 2.32 7.24 -10.69
CA PRO A 532 3.37 6.95 -9.71
C PRO A 532 3.00 5.87 -8.66
N LEU A 533 2.22 4.85 -9.00
CA LEU A 533 2.00 3.74 -8.08
C LEU A 533 3.34 3.18 -7.59
N ALA A 534 3.41 2.86 -6.30
CA ALA A 534 4.54 2.15 -5.73
C ALA A 534 4.78 0.82 -6.45
N MET A 535 6.02 0.46 -6.63
CA MET A 535 6.47 -0.66 -7.47
C MET A 535 5.68 -1.97 -7.24
N PRO A 536 5.49 -2.50 -6.01
CA PRO A 536 4.70 -3.73 -5.82
C PRO A 536 3.22 -3.56 -6.20
N ARG A 537 2.61 -2.43 -5.88
CA ARG A 537 1.22 -2.13 -6.24
C ARG A 537 1.06 -1.99 -7.75
N ARG A 538 2.02 -1.36 -8.41
CA ARG A 538 2.05 -1.18 -9.85
C ARG A 538 2.11 -2.51 -10.61
N TRP A 539 2.98 -3.42 -10.20
CA TRP A 539 3.07 -4.76 -10.80
C TRP A 539 1.74 -5.52 -10.69
N THR A 540 1.11 -5.46 -9.51
CA THR A 540 -0.19 -6.10 -9.29
C THR A 540 -1.26 -5.48 -10.19
N ALA A 541 -1.34 -4.16 -10.28
CA ALA A 541 -2.32 -3.47 -11.13
C ALA A 541 -2.14 -3.79 -12.62
N VAL A 542 -0.90 -3.84 -13.11
CA VAL A 542 -0.62 -4.22 -14.51
C VAL A 542 -1.00 -5.68 -14.78
N ARG A 543 -0.71 -6.58 -13.83
CA ARG A 543 -1.10 -7.99 -13.94
C ARG A 543 -2.62 -8.14 -13.98
N HIS A 544 -3.35 -7.53 -13.05
CA HIS A 544 -4.82 -7.59 -13.00
C HIS A 544 -5.45 -7.02 -14.28
N ALA A 545 -4.95 -5.90 -14.78
CA ALA A 545 -5.43 -5.35 -16.05
C ALA A 545 -5.28 -6.37 -17.20
N LYS A 546 -4.15 -7.08 -17.29
CA LYS A 546 -3.92 -8.13 -18.28
C LYS A 546 -4.84 -9.34 -18.06
N GLU A 547 -5.01 -9.80 -16.83
CA GLU A 547 -5.87 -10.94 -16.45
C GLU A 547 -7.35 -10.65 -16.79
N HIS A 548 -7.78 -9.39 -16.66
CA HIS A 548 -9.11 -8.95 -17.09
C HIS A 548 -9.23 -8.67 -18.60
N GLY A 549 -8.17 -8.92 -19.37
CA GLY A 549 -8.20 -8.83 -20.83
C GLY A 549 -8.08 -7.41 -21.39
N VAL A 550 -7.44 -6.50 -20.66
CA VAL A 550 -7.09 -5.18 -21.21
C VAL A 550 -6.01 -5.34 -22.28
N ASP A 551 -6.28 -4.84 -23.49
CA ASP A 551 -5.32 -4.80 -24.60
C ASP A 551 -4.40 -3.59 -24.44
N ILE A 552 -3.14 -3.84 -24.04
CA ILE A 552 -2.18 -2.82 -23.61
C ILE A 552 -1.14 -2.54 -24.68
N HIS A 553 -1.08 -1.29 -25.15
CA HIS A 553 -0.08 -0.80 -26.09
C HIS A 553 0.80 0.27 -25.45
N ARG A 554 2.10 0.03 -25.42
CA ARG A 554 3.13 0.90 -24.81
C ARG A 554 4.01 1.53 -25.88
N ASN A 555 4.64 2.66 -25.55
CA ASN A 555 5.50 3.41 -26.48
C ASN A 555 4.77 3.76 -27.78
N VAL A 556 3.50 4.16 -27.67
CA VAL A 556 2.65 4.53 -28.79
C VAL A 556 2.24 5.99 -28.71
N THR A 557 2.19 6.65 -29.86
CA THR A 557 1.70 8.03 -29.98
C THR A 557 0.35 8.00 -30.68
N VAL A 558 -0.70 8.49 -30.00
CA VAL A 558 -2.02 8.63 -30.60
C VAL A 558 -1.97 9.76 -31.63
N THR A 559 -2.28 9.43 -32.87
CA THR A 559 -2.21 10.35 -33.99
C THR A 559 -3.55 11.02 -34.29
N ARG A 560 -4.65 10.28 -34.06
CA ARG A 560 -5.99 10.77 -34.38
C ARG A 560 -7.08 10.01 -33.64
N ILE A 561 -8.13 10.71 -33.26
CA ILE A 561 -9.42 10.16 -32.81
C ILE A 561 -10.42 10.36 -33.95
N THR A 562 -11.17 9.32 -34.31
CA THR A 562 -12.18 9.33 -35.36
C THR A 562 -13.55 9.00 -34.77
N GLU A 563 -14.65 9.18 -35.52
CA GLU A 563 -15.99 8.82 -35.07
C GLU A 563 -16.16 7.34 -34.69
N SER A 564 -15.28 6.45 -35.18
CA SER A 564 -15.38 5.00 -34.99
C SER A 564 -14.23 4.38 -34.19
N GLY A 565 -13.21 5.16 -33.78
CA GLY A 565 -12.06 4.61 -33.08
C GLY A 565 -10.89 5.57 -32.89
N VAL A 566 -9.73 4.99 -32.57
CA VAL A 566 -8.48 5.72 -32.33
C VAL A 566 -7.38 5.13 -33.20
N GLU A 567 -6.57 5.99 -33.79
CA GLU A 567 -5.38 5.65 -34.59
C GLU A 567 -4.12 6.06 -33.83
N TRP A 568 -3.09 5.22 -33.85
CA TRP A 568 -1.80 5.50 -33.23
C TRP A 568 -0.64 4.96 -34.05
N ALA A 569 0.56 5.42 -33.76
CA ALA A 569 1.80 4.90 -34.30
C ALA A 569 2.69 4.38 -33.16
N ASP A 570 3.41 3.29 -33.40
CA ASP A 570 4.44 2.80 -32.50
C ASP A 570 5.77 3.58 -32.65
N ALA A 571 6.77 3.22 -31.85
CA ALA A 571 8.10 3.85 -31.88
C ALA A 571 8.85 3.66 -33.24
N LYS A 572 8.41 2.73 -34.08
CA LYS A 572 8.97 2.50 -35.42
C LYS A 572 8.22 3.26 -36.51
N GLY A 573 7.07 3.84 -36.17
CA GLY A 573 6.19 4.54 -37.11
C GLY A 573 5.14 3.62 -37.76
N ASP A 574 5.04 2.36 -37.34
CA ASP A 574 3.99 1.46 -37.80
C ASP A 574 2.64 1.91 -37.18
N THR A 575 1.63 2.03 -38.04
CA THR A 575 0.32 2.53 -37.64
C THR A 575 -0.64 1.40 -37.33
N ALA A 576 -1.44 1.60 -36.29
CA ALA A 576 -2.52 0.70 -35.86
C ALA A 576 -3.76 1.49 -35.47
N SER A 577 -4.90 0.79 -35.31
CA SER A 577 -6.15 1.39 -34.86
C SER A 577 -6.99 0.45 -34.06
N ALA A 578 -7.83 0.99 -33.16
CA ALA A 578 -8.85 0.26 -32.44
C ALA A 578 -10.22 0.93 -32.61
N THR A 579 -11.26 0.11 -32.72
CA THR A 579 -12.65 0.63 -32.69
C THR A 579 -13.03 1.07 -31.30
N ALA A 580 -13.72 2.19 -31.18
CA ALA A 580 -14.18 2.73 -29.92
C ALA A 580 -15.61 3.29 -30.00
N ASP A 581 -16.47 2.85 -29.10
CA ASP A 581 -17.76 3.49 -28.83
C ASP A 581 -17.57 4.67 -27.85
N MET A 582 -16.46 4.67 -27.11
CA MET A 582 -16.09 5.69 -26.14
C MET A 582 -14.57 5.80 -26.07
N VAL A 583 -14.07 7.02 -26.03
CA VAL A 583 -12.66 7.32 -25.77
C VAL A 583 -12.53 8.07 -24.45
N ILE A 584 -11.63 7.63 -23.58
CA ILE A 584 -11.36 8.27 -22.29
C ILE A 584 -9.92 8.79 -22.29
N TYR A 585 -9.79 10.11 -22.18
CA TYR A 585 -8.49 10.76 -22.04
C TYR A 585 -8.14 10.88 -20.55
N ALA A 586 -7.21 10.04 -20.11
CA ALA A 586 -6.78 9.90 -18.72
C ALA A 586 -5.37 10.49 -18.46
N ASP A 587 -4.90 11.34 -19.36
CA ASP A 587 -3.57 11.95 -19.31
C ASP A 587 -3.62 13.47 -19.13
N GLY A 588 -2.46 14.13 -19.07
CA GLY A 588 -2.34 15.59 -19.07
C GLY A 588 -2.82 16.29 -17.79
N THR A 589 -2.93 15.58 -16.66
CA THR A 589 -3.25 16.21 -15.37
C THR A 589 -2.14 17.19 -14.97
N THR A 590 -2.50 18.47 -14.72
CA THR A 590 -1.55 19.54 -14.40
C THR A 590 -1.97 20.31 -13.16
N ALA A 591 -0.98 20.81 -12.42
CA ALA A 591 -1.18 21.73 -11.31
C ALA A 591 -1.78 23.06 -11.82
N ALA A 592 -2.77 23.60 -11.11
CA ALA A 592 -3.35 24.90 -11.43
C ALA A 592 -4.09 25.49 -10.22
N ALA A 593 -3.80 26.74 -9.91
CA ALA A 593 -4.39 27.45 -8.79
C ALA A 593 -4.89 28.86 -9.18
N PRO A 594 -5.84 28.99 -10.15
CA PRO A 594 -6.28 30.31 -10.63
C PRO A 594 -6.83 31.20 -9.51
N LEU A 595 -7.53 30.62 -8.53
CA LEU A 595 -8.01 31.38 -7.36
C LEU A 595 -6.83 31.98 -6.55
N ALA A 596 -5.70 31.29 -6.45
CA ALA A 596 -4.53 31.82 -5.75
C ALA A 596 -3.98 33.06 -6.47
N ASP A 597 -3.98 33.06 -7.81
CA ASP A 597 -3.54 34.19 -8.60
C ASP A 597 -4.51 35.38 -8.45
N GLU A 598 -5.83 35.13 -8.43
CA GLU A 598 -6.84 36.15 -8.16
C GLU A 598 -6.72 36.76 -6.75
N LEU A 599 -6.47 35.90 -5.73
CA LEU A 599 -6.27 36.34 -4.35
C LEU A 599 -5.03 37.24 -4.23
N ARG A 600 -3.91 36.82 -4.80
CA ARG A 600 -2.67 37.60 -4.80
C ARG A 600 -2.83 38.92 -5.53
N ALA A 601 -3.52 38.92 -6.69
CA ALA A 601 -3.85 40.15 -7.42
C ALA A 601 -4.73 41.10 -6.60
N ALA A 602 -5.57 40.55 -5.71
CA ALA A 602 -6.40 41.31 -4.79
C ALA A 602 -5.73 41.71 -3.47
N GLY A 603 -4.41 41.45 -3.34
CA GLY A 603 -3.61 41.73 -2.15
C GLY A 603 -3.82 40.77 -0.97
N ILE A 604 -4.34 39.58 -1.21
CA ILE A 604 -4.51 38.53 -0.22
C ILE A 604 -3.42 37.49 -0.45
N ASP A 605 -2.50 37.36 0.50
CA ASP A 605 -1.49 36.30 0.45
C ASP A 605 -2.12 34.93 0.71
N CYS A 606 -1.64 33.91 0.00
CA CYS A 606 -2.15 32.56 0.13
C CYS A 606 -1.09 31.51 -0.20
N GLU A 607 -1.20 30.38 0.48
CA GLU A 607 -0.38 29.19 0.24
C GLU A 607 -1.16 28.21 -0.64
N VAL A 608 -0.46 27.53 -1.57
CA VAL A 608 -1.05 26.53 -2.45
C VAL A 608 -0.53 25.16 -2.07
N ILE A 609 -1.42 24.20 -1.85
CA ILE A 609 -1.09 22.83 -1.43
C ILE A 609 -1.78 21.77 -2.30
N GLY A 610 -1.28 20.53 -2.19
CA GLY A 610 -1.81 19.39 -2.95
C GLY A 610 -1.66 19.58 -4.46
N ASP A 611 -2.49 18.88 -5.22
CA ASP A 611 -2.42 18.84 -6.67
C ASP A 611 -2.69 20.22 -7.35
N ALA A 612 -3.13 21.21 -6.61
CA ALA A 612 -3.19 22.58 -7.10
C ALA A 612 -1.82 23.23 -7.27
N GLY A 613 -0.85 22.85 -6.42
CA GLY A 613 0.54 23.30 -6.47
C GLY A 613 1.46 22.34 -7.22
N GLU A 614 1.35 21.06 -6.90
CA GLU A 614 2.15 19.97 -7.49
C GLU A 614 1.32 18.69 -7.47
N VAL A 615 1.21 18.03 -8.63
CA VAL A 615 0.43 16.79 -8.74
C VAL A 615 1.17 15.65 -8.04
N GLY A 616 0.62 15.19 -6.92
CA GLY A 616 1.22 14.14 -6.08
C GLY A 616 0.18 13.17 -5.53
N TYR A 617 -1.06 13.23 -6.01
CA TYR A 617 -2.17 12.38 -5.58
C TYR A 617 -2.40 12.43 -4.06
N ILE A 618 -2.91 11.32 -3.45
CA ILE A 618 -3.20 11.28 -2.00
C ILE A 618 -1.93 11.55 -1.17
N HIS A 619 -0.81 10.92 -1.52
CA HIS A 619 0.46 11.10 -0.82
C HIS A 619 0.93 12.55 -0.86
N GLY A 620 1.11 13.11 -2.06
CA GLY A 620 1.56 14.51 -2.22
C GLY A 620 0.59 15.52 -1.59
N ALA A 621 -0.72 15.25 -1.68
CA ALA A 621 -1.77 16.08 -1.09
C ALA A 621 -1.62 16.15 0.45
N ILE A 622 -1.55 15.01 1.13
CA ILE A 622 -1.46 14.94 2.59
C ILE A 622 -0.12 15.48 3.08
N HIS A 623 1.00 15.10 2.44
CA HIS A 623 2.32 15.56 2.86
C HIS A 623 2.56 17.05 2.61
N SER A 624 2.06 17.63 1.51
CA SER A 624 2.14 19.09 1.30
C SER A 624 1.30 19.86 2.33
N ALA A 625 0.13 19.34 2.67
CA ALA A 625 -0.74 19.92 3.71
C ALA A 625 -0.03 19.93 5.08
N TRP A 626 0.56 18.82 5.48
CA TRP A 626 1.32 18.71 6.71
C TRP A 626 2.47 19.71 6.74
N ARG A 627 3.30 19.76 5.68
CA ARG A 627 4.45 20.68 5.60
C ARG A 627 4.08 22.14 5.75
N VAL A 628 2.91 22.54 5.27
CA VAL A 628 2.43 23.93 5.34
C VAL A 628 1.72 24.20 6.66
N ALA A 629 0.86 23.31 7.10
CA ALA A 629 0.04 23.50 8.30
C ALA A 629 0.82 23.32 9.61
N SER A 630 1.92 22.55 9.62
CA SER A 630 2.77 22.35 10.80
C SER A 630 3.75 23.49 11.06
N LYS A 631 3.96 24.40 10.09
CA LYS A 631 4.85 25.56 10.23
C LYS A 631 4.13 26.76 10.85
N GLY A 632 4.92 27.66 11.48
CA GLY A 632 4.47 28.93 12.05
C GLY A 632 4.29 28.94 13.55
#